data_205023c7dbf1db0b27f62b6d3a7ce4eb
#
_entry.id   205023c7dbf1db0b27f62b6d3a7ce4eb
#
_cell.length_a   1.000
_cell.length_b   1.000
_cell.length_c   1.000
_cell.angle_alpha   90.00
_cell.angle_beta   90.00
_cell.angle_gamma   90.00
#
_symmetry.space_group_name_H-M   'P 1'
#
loop_
_entity.id
_entity.type
_entity.pdbx_description
1 polymer ?
#
loop_
_entity_poly.entity_id
_entity_poly.type
_entity_poly.pdbx_seq_one_letter_code
_entity_poly.pdbx_strand_id
1 'polypeptide(L)'
;MRMQQERLTFSSMVRHLTLLLMIATCYGQESSNSWLDIVLEKSETPQNKEVSINTEDDTTYFTIQVGARSTFSEAMKVIEELNKLDFDAFIQKNDSNPKARYRIRYGNFSSKEDANKVSEIIKEKLGYECWIDRIEL
;
A
#
# COMPACT_ATOMS: atom_id res chain seq x y z
N MET A 1 59.11 -23.60 -14.07
CA MET A 1 58.28 -23.25 -12.92
C MET A 1 57.04 -22.34 -13.26
N ARG A 2 56.67 -22.23 -14.53
CA ARG A 2 55.51 -21.35 -14.94
C ARG A 2 54.21 -22.11 -15.26
N MET A 3 54.23 -23.43 -15.38
CA MET A 3 53.09 -24.23 -15.80
C MET A 3 52.18 -24.73 -14.61
N GLN A 4 52.58 -24.54 -13.40
CA GLN A 4 51.77 -24.97 -12.23
C GLN A 4 50.74 -23.89 -11.77
N GLN A 5 50.96 -22.64 -12.15
CA GLN A 5 50.09 -21.54 -11.65
C GLN A 5 48.85 -21.35 -12.48
N GLU A 6 48.83 -21.76 -13.72
CA GLU A 6 47.63 -21.63 -14.60
C GLU A 6 46.55 -22.65 -14.32
N ARG A 7 46.89 -23.82 -13.75
CA ARG A 7 45.90 -24.85 -13.43
C ARG A 7 45.02 -24.50 -12.21
N LEU A 8 45.54 -23.71 -11.28
CA LEU A 8 44.78 -23.32 -10.08
C LEU A 8 43.77 -22.22 -10.35
N THR A 9 44.07 -21.32 -11.28
CA THR A 9 43.16 -20.23 -11.65
C THR A 9 42.00 -20.72 -12.49
N PHE A 10 42.26 -21.71 -13.40
CA PHE A 10 41.20 -22.28 -14.24
C PHE A 10 40.20 -23.11 -13.43
N SER A 11 40.70 -23.88 -12.44
CA SER A 11 39.84 -24.64 -11.53
C SER A 11 38.98 -23.74 -10.65
N SER A 12 39.50 -22.58 -10.22
CA SER A 12 38.75 -21.61 -9.43
C SER A 12 37.66 -20.91 -10.25
N MET A 13 37.96 -20.55 -11.49
CA MET A 13 36.96 -19.94 -12.40
C MET A 13 35.80 -20.87 -12.74
N VAL A 14 36.09 -22.16 -12.99
CA VAL A 14 35.07 -23.16 -13.30
C VAL A 14 34.14 -23.39 -12.09
N ARG A 15 34.69 -23.39 -10.87
CA ARG A 15 33.91 -23.53 -9.64
C ARG A 15 32.98 -22.32 -9.37
N HIS A 16 33.43 -21.12 -9.72
CA HIS A 16 32.58 -19.92 -9.58
C HIS A 16 31.52 -19.84 -10.67
N LEU A 17 31.83 -20.32 -11.89
CA LEU A 17 30.86 -20.35 -12.98
C LEU A 17 29.75 -21.38 -12.71
N THR A 18 30.07 -22.53 -12.14
CA THR A 18 29.07 -23.55 -11.75
C THR A 18 28.20 -23.07 -10.56
N LEU A 19 28.78 -22.32 -9.64
CA LEU A 19 28.00 -21.71 -8.52
C LEU A 19 27.03 -20.65 -9.03
N LEU A 20 27.42 -19.84 -10.01
CA LEU A 20 26.57 -18.83 -10.62
C LEU A 20 25.43 -19.44 -11.43
N LEU A 21 25.65 -20.58 -12.08
CA LEU A 21 24.62 -21.30 -12.84
C LEU A 21 23.56 -21.95 -11.93
N MET A 22 23.97 -22.39 -10.72
CA MET A 22 23.05 -22.97 -9.75
C MET A 22 22.11 -21.92 -9.12
N ILE A 23 22.51 -20.66 -9.07
CA ILE A 23 21.67 -19.57 -8.53
C ILE A 23 20.60 -19.16 -9.54
N ALA A 24 20.88 -19.29 -10.85
CA ALA A 24 19.92 -18.92 -11.91
C ALA A 24 18.72 -19.88 -12.03
N THR A 25 18.80 -21.10 -11.49
CA THR A 25 17.69 -22.06 -11.54
C THR A 25 16.67 -21.93 -10.40
N CYS A 26 16.94 -21.07 -9.40
CA CYS A 26 16.01 -20.82 -8.29
C CYS A 26 15.04 -19.65 -8.50
N TYR A 27 15.16 -18.90 -9.60
CA TYR A 27 14.27 -17.73 -9.87
C TYR A 27 13.18 -17.99 -10.91
N GLY A 28 12.83 -19.24 -11.10
CA GLY A 28 11.74 -19.66 -12.00
C GLY A 28 10.62 -20.34 -11.24
N GLN A 29 10.04 -19.72 -10.22
CA GLN A 29 8.78 -20.19 -9.68
C GLN A 29 7.71 -19.13 -9.95
N GLU A 30 7.04 -19.32 -11.07
CA GLU A 30 5.75 -18.71 -11.36
C GLU A 30 4.83 -18.98 -10.17
N SER A 31 4.47 -17.93 -9.44
CA SER A 31 3.35 -17.98 -8.53
C SER A 31 2.08 -18.09 -9.38
N SER A 32 1.72 -19.31 -9.75
CA SER A 32 0.40 -19.63 -10.26
C SER A 32 -0.63 -19.09 -9.28
N ASN A 33 -1.60 -18.38 -9.84
CA ASN A 33 -2.72 -17.69 -9.21
C ASN A 33 -3.59 -18.60 -8.32
N SER A 34 -3.03 -19.07 -7.23
CA SER A 34 -3.72 -19.95 -6.26
C SER A 34 -4.92 -19.26 -5.58
N TRP A 35 -5.01 -17.93 -5.64
CA TRP A 35 -6.17 -17.20 -5.09
C TRP A 35 -7.43 -17.32 -5.97
N LEU A 36 -7.25 -17.55 -7.28
CA LEU A 36 -8.37 -17.74 -8.22
C LEU A 36 -9.06 -19.10 -8.00
N ASP A 37 -8.28 -20.14 -7.67
CA ASP A 37 -8.83 -21.47 -7.41
C ASP A 37 -9.62 -21.50 -6.09
N ILE A 38 -9.19 -20.74 -5.08
CA ILE A 38 -9.90 -20.64 -3.79
C ILE A 38 -11.24 -19.92 -3.94
N VAL A 39 -11.35 -18.98 -4.89
CA VAL A 39 -12.62 -18.25 -5.13
C VAL A 39 -13.62 -19.08 -5.92
N LEU A 40 -13.15 -19.97 -6.82
CA LEU A 40 -14.02 -20.80 -7.66
C LEU A 40 -14.56 -22.03 -6.92
N GLU A 41 -13.84 -22.55 -5.91
CA GLU A 41 -14.26 -23.74 -5.18
C GLU A 41 -15.29 -23.46 -4.07
N LYS A 42 -15.59 -22.16 -3.79
CA LYS A 42 -16.54 -21.74 -2.76
C LYS A 42 -17.92 -21.31 -3.30
N SER A 43 -18.26 -21.66 -4.53
CA SER A 43 -19.54 -21.30 -5.15
C SER A 43 -20.52 -22.46 -5.26
N GLU A 44 -20.56 -23.38 -4.28
CA GLU A 44 -21.64 -24.33 -4.17
C GLU A 44 -22.22 -24.32 -2.76
N THR A 45 -23.17 -23.45 -2.51
CA THR A 45 -24.48 -23.74 -1.89
C THR A 45 -25.31 -22.44 -1.78
N PRO A 46 -26.49 -22.35 -2.37
CA PRO A 46 -27.37 -21.21 -2.17
C PRO A 46 -28.17 -21.41 -0.89
N GLN A 47 -27.67 -20.94 0.24
CA GLN A 47 -28.56 -20.66 1.36
C GLN A 47 -29.00 -19.20 1.23
N ASN A 48 -30.24 -19.08 0.80
CA ASN A 48 -31.13 -17.94 0.84
C ASN A 48 -31.07 -17.27 2.23
N LYS A 49 -30.14 -16.37 2.45
CA LYS A 49 -30.21 -15.35 3.48
C LYS A 49 -30.65 -14.11 2.74
N GLU A 50 -31.89 -13.71 2.93
CA GLU A 50 -32.41 -12.42 2.49
C GLU A 50 -31.40 -11.35 2.94
N VAL A 51 -30.54 -10.97 1.99
CA VAL A 51 -29.81 -9.73 2.08
C VAL A 51 -30.88 -8.67 1.87
N SER A 52 -31.33 -8.08 2.95
CA SER A 52 -32.03 -6.81 2.92
C SER A 52 -31.09 -5.86 2.18
N ILE A 53 -31.31 -5.72 0.91
CA ILE A 53 -30.76 -4.62 0.12
C ILE A 53 -31.56 -3.41 0.62
N ASN A 54 -31.08 -2.81 1.70
CA ASN A 54 -31.40 -1.44 1.99
C ASN A 54 -30.72 -0.62 0.91
N THR A 55 -31.39 -0.44 -0.20
CA THR A 55 -31.12 0.59 -1.19
C THR A 55 -31.52 1.93 -0.58
N GLU A 56 -30.84 2.34 0.47
CA GLU A 56 -30.60 3.74 0.74
C GLU A 56 -29.30 4.03 0.01
N ASP A 57 -29.43 4.80 -1.05
CA ASP A 57 -28.37 5.38 -1.86
C ASP A 57 -27.63 6.43 -1.02
N ASP A 58 -27.09 6.00 0.11
CA ASP A 58 -26.23 6.81 0.98
C ASP A 58 -24.79 6.58 0.55
N THR A 59 -24.41 7.20 -0.56
CA THR A 59 -23.04 7.27 -1.07
C THR A 59 -22.16 8.11 -0.12
N THR A 60 -22.21 7.73 1.15
CA THR A 60 -21.38 8.33 2.18
C THR A 60 -20.04 7.64 2.23
N TYR A 61 -19.00 8.42 2.07
CA TYR A 61 -17.62 7.94 2.19
C TYR A 61 -16.91 8.62 3.36
N PHE A 62 -15.91 7.92 3.89
CA PHE A 62 -15.06 8.45 4.95
C PHE A 62 -13.65 8.67 4.40
N THR A 63 -13.03 9.77 4.77
CA THR A 63 -11.64 10.07 4.45
C THR A 63 -10.89 10.40 5.74
N ILE A 64 -9.60 10.10 5.75
CA ILE A 64 -8.72 10.42 6.87
C ILE A 64 -8.06 11.77 6.60
N GLN A 65 -8.34 12.77 7.43
CA GLN A 65 -7.59 14.02 7.42
C GLN A 65 -6.36 13.85 8.31
N VAL A 66 -5.18 13.76 7.70
CA VAL A 66 -3.91 13.58 8.40
C VAL A 66 -3.40 14.89 9.00
N GLY A 67 -3.83 16.01 8.44
CA GLY A 67 -3.46 17.32 8.95
C GLY A 67 -3.96 18.47 8.10
N ALA A 68 -3.66 19.68 8.54
CA ALA A 68 -3.90 20.89 7.77
C ALA A 68 -2.72 21.84 7.93
N ARG A 69 -2.41 22.60 6.87
CA ARG A 69 -1.29 23.56 6.83
C ARG A 69 -1.75 24.88 6.24
N SER A 70 -1.05 25.96 6.60
CA SER A 70 -1.31 27.29 6.07
C SER A 70 -0.71 27.49 4.67
N THR A 71 0.37 26.79 4.36
CA THR A 71 1.08 26.89 3.08
C THR A 71 1.07 25.57 2.32
N PHE A 72 1.08 25.66 1.00
CA PHE A 72 1.16 24.49 0.12
C PHE A 72 2.48 23.73 0.30
N SER A 73 3.59 24.45 0.49
CA SER A 73 4.90 23.82 0.68
C SER A 73 4.97 22.96 1.95
N GLU A 74 4.36 23.39 3.05
CA GLU A 74 4.27 22.59 4.27
C GLU A 74 3.38 21.35 4.09
N ALA A 75 2.28 21.49 3.35
CA ALA A 75 1.40 20.38 3.05
C ALA A 75 2.12 19.33 2.17
N MET A 76 2.90 19.75 1.18
CA MET A 76 3.68 18.85 0.33
C MET A 76 4.71 18.03 1.09
N LYS A 77 5.34 18.58 2.12
CA LYS A 77 6.26 17.80 2.98
C LYS A 77 5.55 16.63 3.67
N VAL A 78 4.34 16.85 4.13
CA VAL A 78 3.53 15.77 4.75
C VAL A 78 3.13 14.73 3.71
N ILE A 79 2.78 15.14 2.49
CA ILE A 79 2.51 14.22 1.37
C ILE A 79 3.74 13.36 1.07
N GLU A 80 4.93 13.96 1.01
CA GLU A 80 6.18 13.22 0.75
C GLU A 80 6.47 12.18 1.85
N GLU A 81 6.17 12.48 3.11
CA GLU A 81 6.33 11.53 4.21
C GLU A 81 5.33 10.39 4.13
N LEU A 82 4.07 10.67 3.78
CA LEU A 82 3.03 9.66 3.58
C LEU A 82 3.36 8.75 2.39
N ASN A 83 3.80 9.32 1.26
CA ASN A 83 4.16 8.57 0.06
C ASN A 83 5.35 7.61 0.28
N LYS A 84 6.30 7.93 1.18
CA LYS A 84 7.39 7.02 1.56
C LYS A 84 6.90 5.73 2.23
N LEU A 85 5.67 5.73 2.73
CA LEU A 85 5.01 4.60 3.36
C LEU A 85 3.85 4.04 2.52
N ASP A 86 3.84 4.36 1.22
CA ASP A 86 2.83 3.94 0.25
C ASP A 86 1.40 4.44 0.55
N PHE A 87 1.27 5.54 1.32
CA PHE A 87 0.00 6.24 1.48
C PHE A 87 -0.14 7.32 0.40
N ASP A 88 -0.93 7.05 -0.63
CA ASP A 88 -1.24 8.00 -1.69
C ASP A 88 -2.24 9.07 -1.19
N ALA A 89 -1.71 10.08 -0.53
CA ALA A 89 -2.46 11.16 0.06
C ALA A 89 -2.55 12.36 -0.89
N PHE A 90 -3.60 13.15 -0.73
CA PHE A 90 -3.85 14.33 -1.57
C PHE A 90 -4.12 15.58 -0.75
N ILE A 91 -3.97 16.75 -1.38
CA ILE A 91 -4.23 18.04 -0.75
C ILE A 91 -5.57 18.58 -1.24
N GLN A 92 -6.45 18.88 -0.29
CA GLN A 92 -7.67 19.63 -0.54
C GLN A 92 -7.51 21.06 -0.06
N LYS A 93 -7.68 22.03 -0.97
CA LYS A 93 -7.66 23.45 -0.64
C LYS A 93 -8.96 23.89 0.01
N ASN A 94 -8.88 24.66 1.11
CA ASN A 94 -10.00 25.26 1.79
C ASN A 94 -9.73 26.76 2.01
N ASP A 95 -10.40 27.60 1.25
CA ASP A 95 -10.20 29.06 1.32
C ASP A 95 -10.92 29.72 2.51
N SER A 96 -11.83 29.01 3.18
CA SER A 96 -12.56 29.53 4.33
C SER A 96 -11.72 29.72 5.59
N ASN A 97 -10.59 29.00 5.71
CA ASN A 97 -9.70 29.09 6.85
C ASN A 97 -8.25 29.26 6.42
N PRO A 98 -7.67 30.47 6.50
CA PRO A 98 -6.29 30.73 6.09
C PRO A 98 -5.23 29.92 6.86
N LYS A 99 -5.48 29.60 8.15
CA LYS A 99 -4.55 28.80 8.98
C LYS A 99 -4.57 27.33 8.65
N ALA A 100 -5.64 26.82 8.07
CA ALA A 100 -5.85 25.43 7.68
C ALA A 100 -6.29 25.35 6.20
N ARG A 101 -5.62 26.13 5.35
CA ARG A 101 -5.98 26.26 3.93
C ARG A 101 -5.74 24.97 3.14
N TYR A 102 -4.71 24.22 3.47
CA TYR A 102 -4.31 23.01 2.77
C TYR A 102 -4.51 21.81 3.69
N ARG A 103 -5.60 21.06 3.46
CA ARG A 103 -5.93 19.85 4.19
C ARG A 103 -5.32 18.65 3.48
N ILE A 104 -4.57 17.85 4.21
CA ILE A 104 -3.97 16.62 3.70
C ILE A 104 -4.94 15.48 4.04
N ARG A 105 -5.40 14.78 3.00
CA ARG A 105 -6.39 13.72 3.11
C ARG A 105 -5.87 12.43 2.49
N TYR A 106 -6.30 11.32 3.06
CA TYR A 106 -5.96 9.98 2.58
C TYR A 106 -7.19 9.09 2.51
N GLY A 107 -7.29 8.37 1.40
CA GLY A 107 -8.24 7.29 1.19
C GLY A 107 -9.68 7.73 1.01
N ASN A 108 -10.48 6.77 0.57
CA ASN A 108 -11.92 6.84 0.41
C ASN A 108 -12.50 5.52 0.92
N PHE A 109 -13.06 5.52 2.12
CA PHE A 109 -13.49 4.33 2.82
C PHE A 109 -15.02 4.29 2.86
N SER A 110 -15.60 3.13 2.59
CA SER A 110 -17.04 2.90 2.76
C SER A 110 -17.45 2.71 4.22
N SER A 111 -16.49 2.46 5.11
CA SER A 111 -16.71 2.22 6.53
C SER A 111 -15.81 3.10 7.39
N LYS A 112 -16.37 3.67 8.45
CA LYS A 112 -15.63 4.47 9.43
C LYS A 112 -14.63 3.61 10.20
N GLU A 113 -14.97 2.35 10.44
CA GLU A 113 -14.13 1.37 11.14
C GLU A 113 -12.84 1.09 10.37
N ASP A 114 -12.91 0.98 9.05
CA ASP A 114 -11.72 0.74 8.22
C ASP A 114 -10.86 2.01 8.12
N ALA A 115 -11.48 3.18 8.02
CA ALA A 115 -10.76 4.44 8.12
C ALA A 115 -10.03 4.57 9.47
N ASN A 116 -10.67 4.17 10.59
CA ASN A 116 -10.03 4.19 11.91
C ASN A 116 -8.80 3.28 11.97
N LYS A 117 -8.88 2.04 11.49
CA LYS A 117 -7.73 1.11 11.48
C LYS A 117 -6.53 1.71 10.75
N VAL A 118 -6.76 2.34 9.61
CA VAL A 118 -5.69 2.96 8.83
C VAL A 118 -5.18 4.24 9.51
N SER A 119 -6.04 5.03 10.14
CA SER A 119 -5.63 6.23 10.88
C SER A 119 -4.68 5.89 12.05
N GLU A 120 -4.92 4.78 12.76
CA GLU A 120 -4.02 4.30 13.82
C GLU A 120 -2.66 3.88 13.25
N ILE A 121 -2.61 3.26 12.08
CA ILE A 121 -1.33 2.92 11.43
C ILE A 121 -0.54 4.18 11.06
N ILE A 122 -1.20 5.21 10.52
CA ILE A 122 -0.56 6.49 10.19
C ILE A 122 -0.04 7.16 11.46
N LYS A 123 -0.83 7.18 12.53
CA LYS A 123 -0.45 7.73 13.83
C LYS A 123 0.76 7.00 14.42
N GLU A 124 0.76 5.67 14.38
CA GLU A 124 1.86 4.86 14.91
C GLU A 124 3.18 5.10 14.15
N LYS A 125 3.10 5.15 12.80
CA LYS A 125 4.29 5.26 11.95
C LYS A 125 4.85 6.67 11.84
N LEU A 126 3.98 7.69 11.83
CA LEU A 126 4.36 9.08 11.54
C LEU A 126 4.05 10.06 12.69
N GLY A 127 3.32 9.63 13.70
CA GLY A 127 2.96 10.48 14.84
C GLY A 127 1.93 11.55 14.54
N TYR A 128 1.23 11.48 13.39
CA TYR A 128 0.18 12.44 13.05
C TYR A 128 -1.12 12.14 13.79
N GLU A 129 -1.73 13.16 14.37
CA GLU A 129 -3.10 13.08 14.85
C GLU A 129 -4.06 13.15 13.66
N CYS A 130 -4.82 12.07 13.45
CA CYS A 130 -5.73 11.92 12.32
C CYS A 130 -7.18 12.12 12.73
N TRP A 131 -7.99 12.71 11.84
CA TRP A 131 -9.44 12.81 11.97
C TRP A 131 -10.13 12.11 10.81
N ILE A 132 -11.30 11.54 11.09
CA ILE A 132 -12.11 10.93 10.04
C ILE A 132 -13.23 11.88 9.70
N ASP A 133 -13.22 12.36 8.46
CA ASP A 133 -14.24 13.21 7.90
C ASP A 133 -15.20 12.36 7.05
N ARG A 134 -16.49 12.71 7.15
CA ARG A 134 -17.52 12.17 6.26
C ARG A 134 -17.59 13.04 5.00
N ILE A 135 -17.63 12.38 3.84
CA ILE A 135 -17.82 13.04 2.54
C ILE A 135 -19.13 12.56 1.96
N GLU A 136 -20.00 13.46 1.60
CA GLU A 136 -21.20 13.24 0.80
C GLU A 136 -20.83 13.61 -0.65
N LEU A 137 -21.07 12.69 -1.59
CA LEU A 137 -20.84 12.90 -3.02
C LEU A 137 -22.10 13.39 -3.72
#